data_5efcc0ae71896bf3f71d6384c0824751
#
_entry.id   5efcc0ae71896bf3f71d6384c0824751
#
_cell.length_a   1.000
_cell.length_b   1.000
_cell.length_c   1.000
_cell.angle_alpha   90.00
_cell.angle_beta   90.00
_cell.angle_gamma   90.00
#
_symmetry.space_group_name_H-M   'P 1'
#
loop_
_entity.id
_entity.type
_entity.pdbx_description
1 polymer ?
#
loop_
_entity_poly.entity_id
_entity_poly.type
_entity_poly.pdbx_seq_one_letter_code
_entity_poly.pdbx_strand_id
1 'polypeptide(L)'
;MKNETTMRPTIKIRILAVIAALLLGIGILRCFFVFTDFMAHTIYEESTAHLTEIHHQANQTLYNKVSFNWGVMRMWTPYLERAQSDADVSAFLAQAKEEYHFTDFFFVSRDGSYITLDGEQGYLDLGRALSQLILDQQPIVANSVVPDKPEIMVFAVPTAKGSYQGFGYEAIAITYNNKDLVDSLKISAFEGRGSTFAVLPDGRVVLDSSSADMSGVHNILAMLKNSAGFTEEQIDALQKAFAAGKSGNLEFSINGTG
;
A
#
# COMPACT_ATOMS: atom_id res chain seq x y z
N MET A 1 66.88 53.79 -18.41
CA MET A 1 66.98 53.27 -17.04
C MET A 1 65.72 52.49 -16.66
N LYS A 2 65.79 51.15 -16.67
CA LYS A 2 64.67 50.28 -16.24
C LYS A 2 64.86 50.04 -14.73
N ASN A 3 63.95 50.58 -13.93
CA ASN A 3 63.87 50.27 -12.50
C ASN A 3 63.27 48.84 -12.32
N GLU A 4 64.14 47.87 -12.20
CA GLU A 4 63.80 46.57 -11.72
C GLU A 4 63.59 46.65 -10.17
N THR A 5 62.36 46.77 -9.76
CA THR A 5 61.97 46.70 -8.33
C THR A 5 62.13 45.24 -7.90
N THR A 6 63.35 44.89 -7.43
CA THR A 6 63.62 43.58 -6.83
C THR A 6 62.85 43.49 -5.49
N MET A 7 61.69 42.83 -5.52
CA MET A 7 60.93 42.52 -4.31
C MET A 7 61.80 41.79 -3.28
N ARG A 8 61.81 42.27 -2.02
CA ARG A 8 62.59 41.65 -0.94
C ARG A 8 62.23 40.17 -0.80
N PRO A 9 63.18 39.27 -0.59
CA PRO A 9 62.94 37.79 -0.57
C PRO A 9 61.88 37.37 0.44
N THR A 10 61.72 38.05 1.55
CA THR A 10 60.71 37.82 2.59
C THR A 10 59.29 38.09 2.11
N ILE A 11 59.09 39.02 1.19
CA ILE A 11 57.75 39.32 0.59
C ILE A 11 57.35 38.22 -0.38
N LYS A 12 58.29 37.69 -1.23
CA LYS A 12 58.03 36.59 -2.14
C LYS A 12 57.65 35.31 -1.42
N ILE A 13 58.27 34.99 -0.29
CA ILE A 13 57.94 33.81 0.53
C ILE A 13 56.54 33.94 1.14
N ARG A 14 56.16 35.12 1.65
CA ARG A 14 54.85 35.34 2.19
C ARG A 14 53.72 35.22 1.11
N ILE A 15 53.94 35.76 -0.06
CA ILE A 15 53.00 35.64 -1.18
C ILE A 15 52.85 34.17 -1.59
N LEU A 16 53.96 33.41 -1.68
CA LEU A 16 53.93 31.99 -2.02
C LEU A 16 53.16 31.18 -0.97
N ALA A 17 53.38 31.50 0.33
CA ALA A 17 52.66 30.83 1.43
C ALA A 17 51.14 31.11 1.37
N VAL A 18 50.75 32.35 1.05
CA VAL A 18 49.30 32.72 0.90
C VAL A 18 48.67 32.00 -0.28
N ILE A 19 49.38 31.92 -1.41
CA ILE A 19 48.92 31.18 -2.60
C ILE A 19 48.77 29.69 -2.29
N ALA A 20 49.74 29.09 -1.62
CA ALA A 20 49.67 27.68 -1.20
C ALA A 20 48.51 27.42 -0.25
N ALA A 21 48.30 28.30 0.74
CA ALA A 21 47.15 28.20 1.66
C ALA A 21 45.78 28.33 0.92
N LEU A 22 45.70 29.23 -0.05
CA LEU A 22 44.49 29.39 -0.90
C LEU A 22 44.21 28.15 -1.75
N LEU A 23 45.26 27.59 -2.41
CA LEU A 23 45.10 26.36 -3.19
C LEU A 23 44.69 25.18 -2.33
N LEU A 24 45.26 25.07 -1.14
CA LEU A 24 44.90 24.03 -0.16
C LEU A 24 43.47 24.20 0.32
N GLY A 25 43.01 25.43 0.62
CA GLY A 25 41.64 25.74 0.95
C GLY A 25 40.64 25.39 -0.15
N ILE A 26 40.98 25.73 -1.40
CA ILE A 26 40.15 25.36 -2.57
C ILE A 26 40.09 23.84 -2.74
N GLY A 27 41.22 23.15 -2.54
CA GLY A 27 41.29 21.67 -2.60
C GLY A 27 40.39 21.02 -1.57
N ILE A 28 40.43 21.48 -0.31
CA ILE A 28 39.58 20.98 0.79
C ILE A 28 38.11 21.23 0.45
N LEU A 29 37.78 22.43 0.00
CA LEU A 29 36.40 22.79 -0.34
C LEU A 29 35.83 21.91 -1.47
N ARG A 30 36.64 21.65 -2.47
CA ARG A 30 36.28 20.75 -3.59
C ARG A 30 36.10 19.31 -3.15
N CYS A 31 36.98 18.79 -2.30
CA CYS A 31 36.82 17.46 -1.70
C CYS A 31 35.57 17.37 -0.89
N PHE A 32 35.22 18.40 -0.12
CA PHE A 32 33.97 18.45 0.66
C PHE A 32 32.74 18.39 -0.25
N PHE A 33 32.68 19.16 -1.34
CA PHE A 33 31.55 19.12 -2.27
C PHE A 33 31.43 17.76 -2.97
N VAL A 34 32.52 17.20 -3.45
CA VAL A 34 32.52 15.87 -4.08
C VAL A 34 32.08 14.79 -3.09
N PHE A 35 32.54 14.87 -1.84
CA PHE A 35 32.15 13.94 -0.79
C PHE A 35 30.65 14.05 -0.46
N THR A 36 30.11 15.28 -0.33
CA THR A 36 28.69 15.51 -0.04
C THR A 36 27.79 15.00 -1.17
N ASP A 37 28.20 15.25 -2.41
CA ASP A 37 27.47 14.77 -3.59
C ASP A 37 27.49 13.24 -3.69
N PHE A 38 28.64 12.63 -3.47
CA PHE A 38 28.78 11.18 -3.41
C PHE A 38 27.94 10.55 -2.29
N MET A 39 27.97 11.13 -1.09
CA MET A 39 27.16 10.64 0.04
C MET A 39 25.66 10.78 -0.24
N ALA A 40 25.22 11.92 -0.77
CA ALA A 40 23.84 12.13 -1.13
C ALA A 40 23.34 11.09 -2.16
N HIS A 41 24.15 10.83 -3.18
CA HIS A 41 23.84 9.83 -4.20
C HIS A 41 23.78 8.40 -3.62
N THR A 42 24.76 8.04 -2.79
CA THR A 42 24.79 6.72 -2.14
C THR A 42 23.61 6.51 -1.21
N ILE A 43 23.27 7.51 -0.40
CA ILE A 43 22.08 7.44 0.50
C ILE A 43 20.80 7.31 -0.32
N TYR A 44 20.69 8.03 -1.43
CA TYR A 44 19.54 7.96 -2.32
C TYR A 44 19.38 6.56 -2.94
N GLU A 45 20.46 6.00 -3.49
CA GLU A 45 20.45 4.66 -4.10
C GLU A 45 20.10 3.58 -3.06
N GLU A 46 20.73 3.64 -1.88
CA GLU A 46 20.46 2.69 -0.79
C GLU A 46 19.00 2.79 -0.29
N SER A 47 18.50 4.01 -0.10
CA SER A 47 17.11 4.24 0.30
C SER A 47 16.12 3.72 -0.74
N THR A 48 16.40 3.94 -2.02
CA THR A 48 15.57 3.47 -3.13
C THR A 48 15.57 1.94 -3.22
N ALA A 49 16.74 1.30 -3.08
CA ALA A 49 16.85 -0.15 -3.07
C ALA A 49 16.08 -0.76 -1.87
N HIS A 50 16.20 -0.15 -0.71
CA HIS A 50 15.50 -0.58 0.50
C HIS A 50 13.97 -0.43 0.37
N LEU A 51 13.48 0.69 -0.18
CA LEU A 51 12.06 0.88 -0.48
C LEU A 51 11.54 -0.17 -1.46
N THR A 52 12.31 -0.50 -2.49
CA THR A 52 11.94 -1.51 -3.48
C THR A 52 11.81 -2.89 -2.82
N GLU A 53 12.74 -3.25 -1.95
CA GLU A 53 12.70 -4.51 -1.20
C GLU A 53 11.49 -4.58 -0.27
N ILE A 54 11.23 -3.51 0.48
CA ILE A 54 10.05 -3.41 1.36
C ILE A 54 8.76 -3.56 0.54
N HIS A 55 8.67 -2.88 -0.59
CA HIS A 55 7.51 -3.00 -1.48
C HIS A 55 7.31 -4.44 -1.98
N HIS A 56 8.40 -5.11 -2.36
CA HIS A 56 8.33 -6.51 -2.80
C HIS A 56 7.84 -7.43 -1.68
N GLN A 57 8.35 -7.28 -0.47
CA GLN A 57 7.94 -8.06 0.70
C GLN A 57 6.48 -7.80 1.08
N ALA A 58 6.03 -6.53 1.04
CA ALA A 58 4.64 -6.15 1.29
C ALA A 58 3.70 -6.81 0.29
N ASN A 59 4.03 -6.70 -0.99
CA ASN A 59 3.26 -7.30 -2.08
C ASN A 59 3.16 -8.83 -1.92
N GLN A 60 4.26 -9.49 -1.60
CA GLN A 60 4.29 -10.94 -1.41
C GLN A 60 3.47 -11.37 -0.20
N THR A 61 3.56 -10.62 0.90
CA THR A 61 2.77 -10.87 2.11
C THR A 61 1.28 -10.71 1.83
N LEU A 62 0.88 -9.65 1.14
CA LEU A 62 -0.51 -9.42 0.76
C LEU A 62 -1.01 -10.53 -0.18
N TYR A 63 -0.24 -10.87 -1.22
CA TYR A 63 -0.58 -11.94 -2.15
C TYR A 63 -0.76 -13.29 -1.45
N ASN A 64 0.14 -13.62 -0.54
CA ASN A 64 0.06 -14.86 0.25
C ASN A 64 -1.19 -14.87 1.14
N LYS A 65 -1.52 -13.76 1.79
CA LYS A 65 -2.72 -13.63 2.63
C LYS A 65 -3.99 -13.79 1.79
N VAL A 66 -4.05 -13.13 0.63
CA VAL A 66 -5.18 -13.25 -0.31
C VAL A 66 -5.35 -14.70 -0.78
N SER A 67 -4.26 -15.29 -1.27
CA SER A 67 -4.28 -16.67 -1.79
C SER A 67 -4.65 -17.68 -0.72
N PHE A 68 -4.16 -17.49 0.51
CA PHE A 68 -4.49 -18.31 1.66
C PHE A 68 -6.00 -18.24 1.97
N ASN A 69 -6.56 -17.05 2.08
CA ASN A 69 -7.98 -16.86 2.38
C ASN A 69 -8.88 -17.49 1.30
N TRP A 70 -8.55 -17.29 0.02
CA TRP A 70 -9.28 -17.94 -1.07
C TRP A 70 -9.15 -19.48 -1.03
N GLY A 71 -7.97 -20.00 -0.70
CA GLY A 71 -7.73 -21.43 -0.55
C GLY A 71 -8.60 -22.03 0.57
N VAL A 72 -8.62 -21.38 1.71
CA VAL A 72 -9.43 -21.80 2.87
C VAL A 72 -10.91 -21.75 2.54
N MET A 73 -11.43 -20.67 1.98
CA MET A 73 -12.84 -20.57 1.59
C MET A 73 -13.25 -21.61 0.56
N ARG A 74 -12.38 -21.90 -0.44
CA ARG A 74 -12.64 -22.96 -1.41
C ARG A 74 -12.72 -24.35 -0.77
N MET A 75 -11.98 -24.62 0.31
CA MET A 75 -12.11 -25.85 1.07
C MET A 75 -13.45 -25.95 1.81
N TRP A 76 -14.03 -24.83 2.22
CA TRP A 76 -15.35 -24.82 2.88
C TRP A 76 -16.50 -25.08 1.90
N THR A 77 -16.37 -24.68 0.63
CA THR A 77 -17.44 -24.81 -0.36
C THR A 77 -18.04 -26.22 -0.44
N PRO A 78 -17.25 -27.32 -0.58
CA PRO A 78 -17.81 -28.67 -0.61
C PRO A 78 -18.49 -29.09 0.69
N TYR A 79 -18.08 -28.54 1.83
CA TYR A 79 -18.74 -28.78 3.10
C TYR A 79 -20.11 -28.11 3.15
N LEU A 80 -20.19 -26.83 2.73
CA LEU A 80 -21.43 -26.07 2.67
C LEU A 80 -22.45 -26.71 1.73
N GLU A 81 -22.00 -27.26 0.59
CA GLU A 81 -22.85 -27.94 -0.36
C GLU A 81 -23.43 -29.26 0.19
N ARG A 82 -22.75 -29.92 1.13
CA ARG A 82 -23.15 -31.21 1.70
C ARG A 82 -23.83 -31.11 3.05
N ALA A 83 -23.83 -29.94 3.65
CA ALA A 83 -24.40 -29.71 4.97
C ALA A 83 -25.91 -30.08 4.95
N GLN A 84 -26.34 -30.79 5.99
CA GLN A 84 -27.71 -31.28 6.08
C GLN A 84 -28.67 -30.27 6.73
N SER A 85 -28.12 -29.27 7.43
CA SER A 85 -28.91 -28.23 8.07
C SER A 85 -28.14 -26.91 8.18
N ASP A 86 -28.87 -25.80 8.29
CA ASP A 86 -28.31 -24.48 8.56
C ASP A 86 -27.59 -24.42 9.90
N ALA A 87 -28.01 -25.24 10.87
CA ALA A 87 -27.36 -25.34 12.18
C ALA A 87 -25.93 -25.93 12.07
N ASP A 88 -25.73 -26.95 11.22
CA ASP A 88 -24.41 -27.53 10.99
C ASP A 88 -23.49 -26.53 10.29
N VAL A 89 -24.02 -25.80 9.31
CA VAL A 89 -23.32 -24.72 8.61
C VAL A 89 -22.88 -23.63 9.59
N SER A 90 -23.81 -23.17 10.45
CA SER A 90 -23.53 -22.13 11.43
C SER A 90 -22.47 -22.56 12.44
N ALA A 91 -22.56 -23.79 12.97
CA ALA A 91 -21.59 -24.32 13.92
C ALA A 91 -20.18 -24.44 13.30
N PHE A 92 -20.09 -24.96 12.09
CA PHE A 92 -18.82 -25.06 11.35
C PHE A 92 -18.18 -23.70 11.10
N LEU A 93 -18.96 -22.74 10.61
CA LEU A 93 -18.45 -21.40 10.28
C LEU A 93 -18.13 -20.58 11.53
N ALA A 94 -18.83 -20.79 12.65
CA ALA A 94 -18.48 -20.19 13.93
C ALA A 94 -17.12 -20.69 14.44
N GLN A 95 -16.85 -21.98 14.31
CA GLN A 95 -15.53 -22.54 14.62
C GLN A 95 -14.46 -22.00 13.68
N ALA A 96 -14.74 -21.92 12.37
CA ALA A 96 -13.82 -21.36 11.39
C ALA A 96 -13.50 -19.87 11.68
N LYS A 97 -14.49 -19.11 12.15
CA LYS A 97 -14.29 -17.70 12.54
C LYS A 97 -13.26 -17.57 13.66
N GLU A 98 -13.32 -18.41 14.65
CA GLU A 98 -12.33 -18.42 15.75
C GLU A 98 -10.94 -18.84 15.27
N GLU A 99 -10.85 -19.84 14.40
CA GLU A 99 -9.57 -20.35 13.90
C GLU A 99 -8.86 -19.41 12.93
N TYR A 100 -9.61 -18.79 12.02
CA TYR A 100 -9.06 -17.94 10.94
C TYR A 100 -9.14 -16.43 11.24
N HIS A 101 -9.75 -16.05 12.37
CA HIS A 101 -9.83 -14.67 12.88
C HIS A 101 -10.43 -13.67 11.89
N PHE A 102 -11.40 -14.07 11.06
CA PHE A 102 -12.15 -13.14 10.24
C PHE A 102 -13.26 -12.46 11.05
N THR A 103 -13.65 -11.26 10.64
CA THR A 103 -14.64 -10.46 11.37
C THR A 103 -16.05 -10.98 11.13
N ASP A 104 -16.46 -11.08 9.87
CA ASP A 104 -17.79 -11.52 9.47
C ASP A 104 -17.72 -12.51 8.33
N PHE A 105 -18.77 -13.32 8.20
CA PHE A 105 -19.00 -14.23 7.09
C PHE A 105 -20.32 -13.87 6.41
N PHE A 106 -20.31 -13.86 5.08
CA PHE A 106 -21.48 -13.54 4.26
C PHE A 106 -21.74 -14.64 3.23
N PHE A 107 -23.00 -15.01 3.11
CA PHE A 107 -23.54 -15.67 1.93
C PHE A 107 -24.02 -14.59 0.97
N VAL A 108 -23.44 -14.53 -0.23
CA VAL A 108 -23.65 -13.43 -1.18
C VAL A 108 -24.50 -13.91 -2.35
N SER A 109 -25.58 -13.21 -2.60
CA SER A 109 -26.45 -13.44 -3.74
C SER A 109 -25.92 -12.77 -5.01
N ARG A 110 -26.53 -13.11 -6.14
CA ARG A 110 -26.16 -12.61 -7.46
C ARG A 110 -26.21 -11.09 -7.61
N ASP A 111 -27.08 -10.43 -6.89
CA ASP A 111 -27.26 -8.98 -6.92
C ASP A 111 -26.37 -8.22 -5.94
N GLY A 112 -25.59 -8.92 -5.11
CA GLY A 112 -24.75 -8.33 -4.08
C GLY A 112 -25.42 -8.23 -2.71
N SER A 113 -26.70 -8.64 -2.59
CA SER A 113 -27.30 -8.81 -1.28
C SER A 113 -26.62 -9.95 -0.53
N TYR A 114 -26.63 -9.89 0.80
CA TYR A 114 -26.03 -10.91 1.64
C TYR A 114 -26.88 -11.23 2.86
N ILE A 115 -26.58 -12.40 3.45
CA ILE A 115 -27.00 -12.77 4.79
C ILE A 115 -25.80 -13.19 5.62
N THR A 116 -25.75 -12.80 6.88
CA THR A 116 -24.73 -13.22 7.86
C THR A 116 -25.12 -14.55 8.52
N LEU A 117 -24.20 -15.11 9.35
CA LEU A 117 -24.48 -16.29 10.15
C LEU A 117 -25.63 -16.07 11.16
N ASP A 118 -25.78 -14.84 11.64
CA ASP A 118 -26.82 -14.45 12.61
C ASP A 118 -28.14 -14.09 11.94
N GLY A 119 -28.22 -14.19 10.61
CA GLY A 119 -29.42 -13.90 9.83
C GLY A 119 -29.62 -12.42 9.47
N GLU A 120 -28.65 -11.55 9.76
CA GLU A 120 -28.68 -10.17 9.33
C GLU A 120 -28.52 -10.09 7.81
N GLN A 121 -29.36 -9.30 7.16
CA GLN A 121 -29.30 -9.09 5.72
C GLN A 121 -28.85 -7.67 5.39
N GLY A 122 -28.15 -7.53 4.28
CA GLY A 122 -27.67 -6.25 3.79
C GLY A 122 -27.21 -6.32 2.34
N TYR A 123 -26.46 -5.32 1.93
CA TYR A 123 -25.93 -5.20 0.58
C TYR A 123 -24.44 -4.85 0.62
N LEU A 124 -23.63 -5.57 -0.17
CA LEU A 124 -22.21 -5.27 -0.39
C LEU A 124 -22.06 -4.51 -1.70
N ASP A 125 -21.63 -3.26 -1.61
CA ASP A 125 -21.26 -2.51 -2.81
C ASP A 125 -19.87 -2.95 -3.29
N LEU A 126 -19.84 -4.01 -4.07
CA LEU A 126 -18.62 -4.56 -4.68
C LEU A 126 -18.34 -3.97 -6.07
N GLY A 127 -19.22 -3.14 -6.60
CA GLY A 127 -19.06 -2.51 -7.91
C GLY A 127 -18.76 -3.54 -9.02
N ARG A 128 -17.70 -3.33 -9.79
CA ARG A 128 -17.28 -4.26 -10.87
C ARG A 128 -16.82 -5.62 -10.37
N ALA A 129 -16.36 -5.72 -9.13
CA ALA A 129 -15.89 -6.98 -8.58
C ALA A 129 -17.03 -8.00 -8.42
N LEU A 130 -18.28 -7.55 -8.24
CA LEU A 130 -19.44 -8.44 -8.22
C LEU A 130 -19.60 -9.20 -9.53
N SER A 131 -19.42 -8.54 -10.66
CA SER A 131 -19.47 -9.21 -11.98
C SER A 131 -18.37 -10.24 -12.14
N GLN A 132 -17.15 -9.94 -11.71
CA GLN A 132 -16.05 -10.91 -11.72
C GLN A 132 -16.35 -12.12 -10.84
N LEU A 133 -16.89 -11.89 -9.63
CA LEU A 133 -17.25 -12.96 -8.70
C LEU A 133 -18.34 -13.87 -9.26
N ILE A 134 -19.42 -13.31 -9.76
CA ILE A 134 -20.65 -14.03 -10.11
C ILE A 134 -20.67 -14.50 -11.56
N LEU A 135 -20.26 -13.64 -12.51
CA LEU A 135 -20.33 -13.97 -13.95
C LEU A 135 -19.07 -14.68 -14.42
N ASP A 136 -17.91 -14.19 -14.04
CA ASP A 136 -16.63 -14.74 -14.47
C ASP A 136 -16.16 -15.90 -13.57
N GLN A 137 -16.88 -16.16 -12.46
CA GLN A 137 -16.57 -17.19 -11.46
C GLN A 137 -15.13 -17.10 -10.95
N GLN A 138 -14.65 -15.85 -10.74
CA GLN A 138 -13.31 -15.57 -10.23
C GLN A 138 -13.39 -15.10 -8.77
N PRO A 139 -12.45 -15.55 -7.92
CA PRO A 139 -12.34 -15.01 -6.57
C PRO A 139 -11.93 -13.55 -6.63
N ILE A 140 -12.42 -12.77 -5.69
CA ILE A 140 -12.16 -11.33 -5.62
C ILE A 140 -11.64 -10.90 -4.26
N VAL A 141 -10.93 -9.77 -4.27
CA VAL A 141 -10.74 -8.92 -3.10
C VAL A 141 -11.30 -7.55 -3.45
N ALA A 142 -12.13 -7.03 -2.59
CA ALA A 142 -12.74 -5.71 -2.78
C ALA A 142 -12.80 -4.97 -1.45
N ASN A 143 -12.87 -3.66 -1.53
CA ASN A 143 -13.23 -2.83 -0.39
C ASN A 143 -14.72 -2.52 -0.49
N SER A 144 -15.46 -2.70 0.58
CA SER A 144 -16.87 -2.38 0.63
C SER A 144 -17.13 -1.37 1.74
N VAL A 145 -17.89 -0.33 1.40
CA VAL A 145 -18.43 0.61 2.36
C VAL A 145 -19.82 0.08 2.77
N VAL A 146 -19.90 -0.42 3.98
CA VAL A 146 -21.19 -0.75 4.57
C VAL A 146 -21.67 0.47 5.36
N PRO A 147 -22.90 0.96 5.16
CA PRO A 147 -23.42 2.07 5.94
C PRO A 147 -23.20 1.84 7.44
N ASP A 148 -22.73 2.86 8.15
CA ASP A 148 -22.45 2.85 9.60
C ASP A 148 -21.36 1.89 10.09
N LYS A 149 -20.62 1.25 9.17
CA LYS A 149 -19.44 0.44 9.50
C LYS A 149 -18.18 1.03 8.87
N PRO A 150 -16.99 0.84 9.48
CA PRO A 150 -15.74 1.21 8.84
C PRO A 150 -15.57 0.45 7.53
N GLU A 151 -14.77 1.01 6.61
CA GLU A 151 -14.40 0.29 5.40
C GLU A 151 -13.85 -1.09 5.74
N ILE A 152 -14.41 -2.12 5.11
CA ILE A 152 -14.03 -3.51 5.32
C ILE A 152 -13.44 -4.10 4.04
N MET A 153 -12.39 -4.87 4.19
CA MET A 153 -11.85 -5.65 3.09
C MET A 153 -12.61 -6.97 2.99
N VAL A 154 -13.20 -7.20 1.83
CA VAL A 154 -14.00 -8.37 1.50
C VAL A 154 -13.17 -9.31 0.63
N PHE A 155 -13.01 -10.55 1.09
CA PHE A 155 -12.48 -11.66 0.31
C PHE A 155 -13.65 -12.55 -0.07
N ALA A 156 -13.87 -12.79 -1.34
CA ALA A 156 -14.98 -13.63 -1.77
C ALA A 156 -14.56 -14.67 -2.80
N VAL A 157 -15.23 -15.81 -2.75
CA VAL A 157 -15.08 -16.89 -3.72
C VAL A 157 -16.46 -17.30 -4.25
N PRO A 158 -16.58 -17.62 -5.56
CA PRO A 158 -17.81 -18.15 -6.09
C PRO A 158 -18.06 -19.56 -5.54
N THR A 159 -19.33 -19.93 -5.43
CA THR A 159 -19.78 -21.26 -5.03
C THR A 159 -20.84 -21.77 -6.01
N ALA A 160 -21.17 -23.05 -5.97
CA ALA A 160 -22.42 -23.52 -6.52
C ALA A 160 -23.61 -22.82 -5.82
N LYS A 161 -24.75 -22.74 -6.51
CA LYS A 161 -25.96 -22.17 -5.93
C LYS A 161 -26.36 -22.94 -4.69
N GLY A 162 -26.52 -22.22 -3.59
CA GLY A 162 -26.91 -22.77 -2.31
C GLY A 162 -28.02 -21.93 -1.66
N SER A 163 -28.47 -22.40 -0.50
CA SER A 163 -29.42 -21.68 0.32
C SER A 163 -29.01 -21.77 1.79
N TYR A 164 -29.10 -20.68 2.51
CA TYR A 164 -28.90 -20.61 3.96
C TYR A 164 -30.01 -19.79 4.58
N GLN A 165 -30.75 -20.36 5.55
CA GLN A 165 -31.93 -19.75 6.16
C GLN A 165 -32.98 -19.25 5.13
N GLY A 166 -33.13 -19.98 4.01
CA GLY A 166 -34.00 -19.58 2.91
C GLY A 166 -33.47 -18.50 1.98
N PHE A 167 -32.29 -17.96 2.26
CA PHE A 167 -31.60 -16.99 1.41
C PHE A 167 -30.74 -17.71 0.35
N GLY A 168 -31.02 -17.46 -0.92
CA GLY A 168 -30.24 -18.05 -2.04
C GLY A 168 -28.92 -17.31 -2.26
N TYR A 169 -27.81 -18.05 -2.37
CA TYR A 169 -26.49 -17.46 -2.60
C TYR A 169 -25.74 -18.15 -3.78
N GLU A 170 -24.80 -17.42 -4.37
CA GLU A 170 -23.91 -17.90 -5.44
C GLU A 170 -22.42 -17.65 -5.11
N ALA A 171 -22.13 -17.02 -3.96
CA ALA A 171 -20.77 -16.82 -3.47
C ALA A 171 -20.75 -16.77 -1.94
N ILE A 172 -19.58 -17.00 -1.37
CA ILE A 172 -19.31 -16.76 0.05
C ILE A 172 -18.23 -15.69 0.19
N ALA A 173 -18.30 -14.92 1.25
CA ALA A 173 -17.32 -13.90 1.54
C ALA A 173 -16.95 -13.88 3.03
N ILE A 174 -15.70 -13.50 3.31
CA ILE A 174 -15.24 -13.17 4.66
C ILE A 174 -14.70 -11.75 4.66
N THR A 175 -14.74 -11.13 5.81
CA THR A 175 -14.19 -9.78 5.99
C THR A 175 -13.18 -9.75 7.10
N TYR A 176 -12.27 -8.80 6.99
CA TYR A 176 -11.33 -8.43 8.05
C TYR A 176 -11.49 -6.95 8.36
N ASN A 177 -11.31 -6.58 9.60
CA ASN A 177 -11.12 -5.18 9.96
C ASN A 177 -9.81 -4.69 9.31
N ASN A 178 -9.85 -3.55 8.63
CA ASN A 178 -8.69 -2.98 7.97
C ASN A 178 -7.50 -2.83 8.94
N LYS A 179 -7.77 -2.49 10.20
CA LYS A 179 -6.73 -2.36 11.23
C LYS A 179 -6.00 -3.69 11.50
N ASP A 180 -6.72 -4.80 11.63
CA ASP A 180 -6.12 -6.11 11.90
C ASP A 180 -5.30 -6.61 10.71
N LEU A 181 -5.75 -6.26 9.51
CA LEU A 181 -5.04 -6.55 8.27
C LEU A 181 -3.75 -5.72 8.17
N VAL A 182 -3.83 -4.44 8.45
CA VAL A 182 -2.70 -3.51 8.50
C VAL A 182 -1.68 -3.97 9.54
N ASP A 183 -2.11 -4.38 10.73
CA ASP A 183 -1.22 -4.88 11.77
C ASP A 183 -0.47 -6.15 11.35
N SER A 184 -1.11 -7.00 10.54
CA SER A 184 -0.47 -8.18 9.94
C SER A 184 0.50 -7.85 8.81
N LEU A 185 0.36 -6.68 8.19
CA LEU A 185 1.19 -6.16 7.10
C LEU A 185 2.18 -5.08 7.57
N LYS A 186 2.27 -4.82 8.88
CA LYS A 186 3.21 -3.84 9.43
C LYS A 186 4.63 -4.17 9.01
N ILE A 187 5.04 -3.49 7.97
CA ILE A 187 6.43 -3.42 7.57
C ILE A 187 6.96 -2.17 8.24
N SER A 188 7.83 -2.33 9.22
CA SER A 188 8.50 -1.21 9.88
C SER A 188 9.56 -0.63 8.93
N ALA A 189 9.12 0.11 7.91
CA ALA A 189 10.02 0.90 7.08
C ALA A 189 10.52 2.09 7.89
N PHE A 190 11.84 2.36 7.82
CA PHE A 190 12.47 3.53 8.41
C PHE A 190 12.16 3.74 9.90
N GLU A 191 12.30 2.69 10.71
CA GLU A 191 12.04 2.76 12.16
C GLU A 191 10.60 3.20 12.51
N GLY A 192 9.62 2.85 11.67
CA GLY A 192 8.23 3.21 11.85
C GLY A 192 7.83 4.60 11.35
N ARG A 193 8.72 5.30 10.63
CA ARG A 193 8.42 6.60 10.01
C ARG A 193 7.85 6.50 8.59
N GLY A 194 7.85 5.30 8.00
CA GLY A 194 7.28 5.06 6.70
C GLY A 194 5.80 4.69 6.77
N SER A 195 5.05 5.04 5.74
CA SER A 195 3.65 4.63 5.57
C SER A 195 3.52 3.77 4.32
N THR A 196 2.73 2.72 4.41
CA THR A 196 2.43 1.82 3.29
C THR A 196 0.94 1.88 2.97
N PHE A 197 0.63 2.07 1.71
CA PHE A 197 -0.75 2.10 1.22
C PHE A 197 -0.96 1.00 0.18
N ALA A 198 -2.07 0.27 0.29
CA ALA A 198 -2.61 -0.47 -0.84
C ALA A 198 -3.68 0.39 -1.50
N VAL A 199 -3.57 0.59 -2.81
CA VAL A 199 -4.45 1.48 -3.55
C VAL A 199 -5.07 0.77 -4.75
N LEU A 200 -6.29 1.13 -5.08
CA LEU A 200 -6.94 0.73 -6.32
C LEU A 200 -6.39 1.54 -7.50
N PRO A 201 -6.61 1.10 -8.75
CA PRO A 201 -6.17 1.84 -9.93
C PRO A 201 -6.69 3.29 -10.01
N ASP A 202 -7.81 3.61 -9.37
CA ASP A 202 -8.38 4.95 -9.29
C ASP A 202 -7.79 5.80 -8.13
N GLY A 203 -6.78 5.28 -7.45
CA GLY A 203 -6.08 5.94 -6.36
C GLY A 203 -6.76 5.84 -4.99
N ARG A 204 -7.91 5.19 -4.87
CA ARG A 204 -8.57 4.96 -3.58
C ARG A 204 -7.71 4.07 -2.70
N VAL A 205 -7.53 4.49 -1.45
CA VAL A 205 -6.78 3.74 -0.44
C VAL A 205 -7.66 2.62 0.08
N VAL A 206 -7.15 1.39 0.02
CA VAL A 206 -7.81 0.17 0.52
C VAL A 206 -7.22 -0.24 1.86
N LEU A 207 -5.91 -0.07 2.02
CA LEU A 207 -5.19 -0.32 3.26
C LEU A 207 -4.25 0.84 3.52
N ASP A 208 -4.21 1.27 4.76
CA ASP A 208 -3.36 2.36 5.23
C ASP A 208 -2.65 1.93 6.51
N SER A 209 -1.32 1.80 6.44
CA SER A 209 -0.47 1.53 7.59
C SER A 209 0.15 2.80 8.16
N SER A 210 -0.35 3.97 7.75
CA SER A 210 0.25 5.24 8.15
C SER A 210 0.16 5.49 9.65
N SER A 211 1.19 6.17 10.16
CA SER A 211 1.13 6.87 11.44
C SER A 211 0.14 8.04 11.37
N ALA A 212 -0.21 8.61 12.51
CA ALA A 212 -1.26 9.64 12.65
C ALA A 212 -1.21 10.81 11.64
N ASP A 213 -0.03 11.12 11.09
CA ASP A 213 0.18 12.27 10.20
C ASP A 213 -0.38 12.09 8.78
N MET A 214 -0.58 10.85 8.34
CA MET A 214 -1.16 10.50 7.03
C MET A 214 -2.54 9.85 7.15
N SER A 215 -3.07 9.74 8.37
CA SER A 215 -4.39 9.20 8.62
C SER A 215 -5.45 10.11 7.99
N GLY A 216 -6.35 9.51 7.18
CA GLY A 216 -7.41 10.25 6.48
C GLY A 216 -7.16 10.48 4.99
N VAL A 217 -6.08 9.95 4.42
CA VAL A 217 -5.89 9.93 2.98
C VAL A 217 -6.76 8.83 2.36
N HIS A 218 -7.93 9.21 1.85
CA HIS A 218 -8.84 8.27 1.18
C HIS A 218 -8.49 8.01 -0.28
N ASN A 219 -7.76 8.93 -0.91
CA ASN A 219 -7.33 8.81 -2.30
C ASN A 219 -5.95 9.45 -2.50
N ILE A 220 -4.96 8.65 -2.87
CA ILE A 220 -3.58 9.09 -3.07
C ILE A 220 -3.46 10.06 -4.24
N LEU A 221 -4.15 9.81 -5.36
CA LEU A 221 -4.08 10.70 -6.53
C LEU A 221 -4.67 12.07 -6.23
N ALA A 222 -5.77 12.12 -5.47
CA ALA A 222 -6.35 13.38 -5.02
C ALA A 222 -5.42 14.13 -4.06
N MET A 223 -4.76 13.42 -3.15
CA MET A 223 -3.78 14.01 -2.23
C MET A 223 -2.58 14.58 -3.00
N LEU A 224 -1.99 13.84 -3.94
CA LEU A 224 -0.87 14.30 -4.77
C LEU A 224 -1.25 15.55 -5.57
N LYS A 225 -2.45 15.59 -6.14
CA LYS A 225 -2.95 16.77 -6.86
C LYS A 225 -3.11 17.98 -5.95
N ASN A 226 -3.73 17.81 -4.80
CA ASN A 226 -4.15 18.93 -3.96
C ASN A 226 -3.03 19.43 -3.02
N SER A 227 -2.17 18.53 -2.53
CA SER A 227 -1.18 18.84 -1.50
C SER A 227 0.25 18.83 -1.99
N ALA A 228 0.57 18.10 -3.06
CA ALA A 228 1.91 18.01 -3.63
C ALA A 228 2.06 18.76 -4.96
N GLY A 229 0.98 19.40 -5.47
CA GLY A 229 1.02 20.25 -6.65
C GLY A 229 1.19 19.51 -7.99
N PHE A 230 0.81 18.24 -8.06
CA PHE A 230 0.86 17.46 -9.29
C PHE A 230 -0.12 17.99 -10.35
N THR A 231 0.34 18.04 -11.59
CA THR A 231 -0.51 18.43 -12.74
C THR A 231 -1.47 17.30 -13.11
N GLU A 232 -2.54 17.63 -13.84
CA GLU A 232 -3.49 16.64 -14.39
C GLU A 232 -2.79 15.56 -15.23
N GLU A 233 -1.79 15.95 -16.04
CA GLU A 233 -1.04 15.01 -16.87
C GLU A 233 -0.23 14.03 -16.03
N GLN A 234 0.38 14.50 -14.93
CA GLN A 234 1.12 13.64 -13.99
C GLN A 234 0.19 12.67 -13.26
N ILE A 235 -0.98 13.14 -12.84
CA ILE A 235 -2.01 12.30 -12.21
C ILE A 235 -2.52 11.23 -13.18
N ASP A 236 -2.82 11.58 -14.42
CA ASP A 236 -3.26 10.61 -15.45
C ASP A 236 -2.18 9.56 -15.75
N ALA A 237 -0.91 9.98 -15.81
CA ALA A 237 0.22 9.06 -15.99
C ALA A 237 0.35 8.09 -14.81
N LEU A 238 0.21 8.57 -13.57
CA LEU A 238 0.23 7.74 -12.35
C LEU A 238 -0.96 6.77 -12.32
N GLN A 239 -2.15 7.23 -12.65
CA GLN A 239 -3.33 6.37 -12.72
C GLN A 239 -3.17 5.24 -13.73
N LYS A 240 -2.61 5.53 -14.92
CA LYS A 240 -2.27 4.52 -15.92
C LYS A 240 -1.20 3.55 -15.42
N ALA A 241 -0.20 4.04 -14.67
CA ALA A 241 0.83 3.20 -14.08
C ALA A 241 0.23 2.26 -13.01
N PHE A 242 -0.66 2.75 -12.15
CA PHE A 242 -1.37 1.93 -11.16
C PHE A 242 -2.23 0.86 -11.83
N ALA A 243 -3.01 1.23 -12.84
CA ALA A 243 -3.84 0.31 -13.59
C ALA A 243 -3.02 -0.78 -14.32
N ALA A 244 -1.79 -0.46 -14.71
CA ALA A 244 -0.86 -1.39 -15.36
C ALA A 244 0.00 -2.21 -14.36
N GLY A 245 -0.15 -1.99 -13.05
CA GLY A 245 0.67 -2.63 -12.02
C GLY A 245 2.17 -2.33 -12.16
N LYS A 246 2.52 -1.14 -12.66
CA LYS A 246 3.92 -0.76 -12.84
C LYS A 246 4.55 -0.35 -11.52
N SER A 247 5.75 -0.85 -11.28
CA SER A 247 6.61 -0.39 -10.19
C SER A 247 7.37 0.87 -10.59
N GLY A 248 7.62 1.76 -9.62
CA GLY A 248 8.40 2.97 -9.82
C GLY A 248 8.55 3.74 -8.52
N ASN A 249 9.42 4.74 -8.54
CA ASN A 249 9.64 5.68 -7.43
C ASN A 249 9.11 7.04 -7.82
N LEU A 250 8.53 7.73 -6.85
CA LEU A 250 8.03 9.08 -7.01
C LEU A 250 8.49 9.92 -5.83
N GLU A 251 9.13 11.01 -6.11
CA GLU A 251 9.59 11.97 -5.11
C GLU A 251 8.66 13.20 -5.12
N PHE A 252 8.12 13.55 -3.95
CA PHE A 252 7.27 14.73 -3.82
C PHE A 252 7.39 15.32 -2.43
N SER A 253 7.05 16.60 -2.32
CA SER A 253 6.97 17.31 -1.05
C SER A 253 5.53 17.77 -0.82
N ILE A 254 5.02 17.53 0.39
CA ILE A 254 3.68 18.00 0.78
C ILE A 254 3.84 19.41 1.33
N ASN A 255 3.24 20.39 0.67
CA ASN A 255 3.22 21.78 1.14
C ASN A 255 2.32 21.89 2.36
N GLY A 256 2.88 22.13 3.54
CA GLY A 256 2.10 22.50 4.72
C GLY A 256 2.46 21.84 6.05
N THR A 257 3.48 21.02 6.15
CA THR A 257 4.04 20.58 7.43
C THR A 257 5.47 21.02 7.51
N GLY A 258 5.69 22.21 8.02
CA GLY A 258 6.93 22.75 8.54
C GLY A 258 6.84 22.83 10.04
#